data_b1fb6331e9a2454d32d1d5e68eda7c99
#
_entry.id   b1fb6331e9a2454d32d1d5e68eda7c99
#
_cell.length_a   1.000
_cell.length_b   1.000
_cell.length_c   1.000
_cell.angle_alpha   90.00
_cell.angle_beta   90.00
_cell.angle_gamma   90.00
#
_symmetry.space_group_name_H-M   'P 1'
#
loop_
_entity.id
_entity.type
_entity.pdbx_description
1 polymer ?
#
loop_
_entity_poly.entity_id
_entity_poly.type
_entity_poly.pdbx_seq_one_letter_code
_entity_poly.pdbx_strand_id
1 'polypeptide(L)'
;DILLLHLIGVNVILVHGGGPDINAMLDALKIESHFENGLRVTDKDTMDVVQMVLAGKVNKGLVAYLSALGGKAIGLCGIDGNMIQVHTKNEKLGLVGEIDHIDTDVIDSALSAGFIPVISSVGIDSHGQPHNINADTAATKIAAALNAECLVFMSNIDGVMKDPKDKDSLLHKLTVV
;
A
#
# COMPACT_ATOMS: atom_id res chain seq x y z
N ASP A 1 12.23 -9.96 -11.23
CA ASP A 1 11.89 -8.83 -12.12
C ASP A 1 12.19 -7.48 -11.46
N ILE A 2 11.73 -7.18 -10.20
CA ILE A 2 11.97 -5.92 -9.48
C ILE A 2 13.47 -5.58 -9.38
N LEU A 3 14.29 -6.53 -8.94
CA LEU A 3 15.75 -6.34 -8.85
C LEU A 3 16.39 -6.12 -10.22
N LEU A 4 15.90 -6.79 -11.25
CA LEU A 4 16.41 -6.60 -12.61
C LEU A 4 16.15 -5.18 -13.09
N LEU A 5 14.95 -4.66 -12.88
CA LEU A 5 14.61 -3.28 -13.19
C LEU A 5 15.49 -2.30 -12.42
N HIS A 6 15.70 -2.53 -11.12
CA HIS A 6 16.56 -1.68 -10.31
C HIS A 6 18.03 -1.70 -10.81
N LEU A 7 18.55 -2.88 -11.17
CA LEU A 7 19.92 -3.03 -11.66
C LEU A 7 20.18 -2.33 -13.01
N ILE A 8 19.17 -2.20 -13.85
CA ILE A 8 19.27 -1.45 -15.12
C ILE A 8 18.97 0.04 -14.96
N GLY A 9 18.83 0.54 -13.72
CA GLY A 9 18.73 1.96 -13.41
C GLY A 9 17.29 2.49 -13.29
N VAL A 10 16.28 1.62 -13.24
CA VAL A 10 14.90 2.05 -12.96
C VAL A 10 14.70 2.29 -11.47
N ASN A 11 14.15 3.45 -11.11
CA ASN A 11 13.73 3.75 -9.74
C ASN A 11 12.45 2.99 -9.44
N VAL A 12 12.57 1.84 -8.77
CA VAL A 12 11.43 0.98 -8.43
C VAL A 12 10.97 1.26 -7.01
N ILE A 13 9.67 1.45 -6.84
CA ILE A 13 9.00 1.60 -5.55
C ILE A 13 7.93 0.52 -5.45
N LEU A 14 7.88 -0.18 -4.33
CA LEU A 14 6.83 -1.15 -4.02
C LEU A 14 5.84 -0.53 -3.06
N VAL A 15 4.56 -0.55 -3.41
CA VAL A 15 3.48 -0.23 -2.48
C VAL A 15 2.67 -1.49 -2.25
N HIS A 16 2.36 -1.82 -1.01
CA HIS A 16 1.67 -3.06 -0.70
C HIS A 16 0.55 -2.88 0.33
N GLY A 17 -0.43 -3.75 0.25
CA GLY A 17 -1.40 -4.04 1.29
C GLY A 17 -1.07 -5.37 1.99
N GLY A 18 -2.08 -6.04 2.53
CA GLY A 18 -1.92 -7.32 3.23
C GLY A 18 -3.23 -7.83 3.83
N GLY A 19 -4.34 -7.65 3.11
CA GLY A 19 -5.67 -8.06 3.57
C GLY A 19 -5.75 -9.48 4.11
N PRO A 20 -5.22 -10.49 3.42
CA PRO A 20 -5.20 -11.88 3.91
C PRO A 20 -4.44 -12.04 5.23
N ASP A 21 -3.28 -11.39 5.38
CA ASP A 21 -2.49 -11.44 6.62
C ASP A 21 -3.18 -10.72 7.77
N ILE A 22 -3.85 -9.60 7.50
CA ILE A 22 -4.67 -8.88 8.48
C ILE A 22 -5.82 -9.79 8.96
N ASN A 23 -6.56 -10.43 8.03
CA ASN A 23 -7.65 -11.35 8.38
C ASN A 23 -7.13 -12.47 9.28
N ALA A 24 -6.06 -13.14 8.88
CA ALA A 24 -5.48 -14.23 9.65
C ALA A 24 -5.09 -13.81 11.08
N MET A 25 -4.59 -12.58 11.26
CA MET A 25 -4.22 -12.05 12.56
C MET A 25 -5.45 -11.68 13.41
N LEU A 26 -6.45 -11.02 12.80
CA LEU A 26 -7.71 -10.68 13.48
C LEU A 26 -8.43 -11.97 13.95
N ASP A 27 -8.50 -12.99 13.10
CA ASP A 27 -9.09 -14.30 13.43
C ASP A 27 -8.35 -14.96 14.60
N ALA A 28 -7.01 -14.93 14.59
CA ALA A 28 -6.20 -15.49 15.67
C ALA A 28 -6.41 -14.76 17.02
N LEU A 29 -6.65 -13.45 16.97
CA LEU A 29 -6.96 -12.61 18.14
C LEU A 29 -8.44 -12.61 18.50
N LYS A 30 -9.31 -13.26 17.71
CA LYS A 30 -10.78 -13.29 17.87
C LYS A 30 -11.40 -11.89 17.79
N ILE A 31 -10.86 -11.03 16.97
CA ILE A 31 -11.39 -9.70 16.65
C ILE A 31 -12.24 -9.84 15.39
N GLU A 32 -13.52 -9.49 15.50
CA GLU A 32 -14.42 -9.52 14.35
C GLU A 32 -14.03 -8.44 13.32
N SER A 33 -14.08 -8.80 12.04
CA SER A 33 -13.78 -7.88 10.96
C SER A 33 -14.89 -7.92 9.92
N HIS A 34 -15.33 -6.75 9.49
CA HIS A 34 -16.32 -6.61 8.42
C HIS A 34 -15.89 -5.55 7.41
N PHE A 35 -16.53 -5.61 6.24
CA PHE A 35 -16.25 -4.72 5.12
C PHE A 35 -17.51 -3.96 4.72
N GLU A 36 -17.32 -2.71 4.36
CA GLU A 36 -18.35 -1.87 3.75
C GLU A 36 -17.81 -1.31 2.43
N ASN A 37 -18.51 -1.58 1.32
CA ASN A 37 -18.11 -1.16 -0.04
C ASN A 37 -16.66 -1.52 -0.41
N GLY A 38 -16.18 -2.68 0.03
CA GLY A 38 -14.81 -3.15 -0.25
C GLY A 38 -13.73 -2.55 0.66
N LEU A 39 -14.08 -1.67 1.59
CA LEU A 39 -13.18 -1.13 2.60
C LEU A 39 -13.42 -1.83 3.94
N ARG A 40 -12.33 -2.15 4.65
CA ARG A 40 -12.39 -2.74 5.99
C ARG A 40 -12.83 -1.68 6.99
N VAL A 41 -13.94 -1.91 7.68
CA VAL A 41 -14.28 -1.11 8.86
C VAL A 41 -13.19 -1.30 9.90
N THR A 42 -12.60 -0.22 10.35
CA THR A 42 -11.36 -0.23 11.12
C THR A 42 -11.55 0.56 12.41
N ASP A 43 -11.90 -0.13 13.50
CA ASP A 43 -11.88 0.45 14.84
C ASP A 43 -10.44 0.51 15.38
N LYS A 44 -10.26 0.92 16.62
CA LYS A 44 -8.94 1.10 17.22
C LYS A 44 -8.16 -0.22 17.32
N ASP A 45 -8.82 -1.29 17.79
CA ASP A 45 -8.18 -2.59 17.96
C ASP A 45 -7.81 -3.20 16.60
N THR A 46 -8.68 -3.05 15.62
CA THR A 46 -8.42 -3.42 14.23
C THR A 46 -7.26 -2.61 13.65
N MET A 47 -7.17 -1.29 13.94
CA MET A 47 -6.09 -0.44 13.43
C MET A 47 -4.72 -0.85 14.00
N ASP A 48 -4.66 -1.21 15.28
CA ASP A 48 -3.43 -1.71 15.90
C ASP A 48 -2.94 -2.98 15.19
N VAL A 49 -3.85 -3.91 14.87
CA VAL A 49 -3.54 -5.13 14.10
C VAL A 49 -3.11 -4.77 12.67
N VAL A 50 -3.81 -3.88 12.00
CA VAL A 50 -3.46 -3.41 10.65
C VAL A 50 -2.04 -2.85 10.62
N GLN A 51 -1.69 -1.99 11.56
CA GLN A 51 -0.36 -1.41 11.63
C GLN A 51 0.72 -2.47 11.91
N MET A 52 0.51 -3.35 12.90
CA MET A 52 1.43 -4.45 13.19
C MET A 52 1.67 -5.35 11.98
N VAL A 53 0.61 -5.71 11.28
CA VAL A 53 0.69 -6.62 10.14
C VAL A 53 1.31 -5.94 8.93
N LEU A 54 0.81 -4.77 8.55
CA LEU A 54 1.29 -4.09 7.35
C LEU A 54 2.70 -3.55 7.51
N ALA A 55 2.96 -2.73 8.54
CA ALA A 55 4.28 -2.09 8.72
C ALA A 55 5.34 -3.05 9.28
N GLY A 56 4.91 -4.06 10.05
CA GLY A 56 5.80 -5.06 10.65
C GLY A 56 5.94 -6.33 9.80
N LYS A 57 4.93 -7.19 9.80
CA LYS A 57 5.02 -8.53 9.21
C LYS A 57 5.21 -8.51 7.69
N VAL A 58 4.27 -7.91 6.96
CA VAL A 58 4.26 -7.94 5.50
C VAL A 58 5.41 -7.10 4.94
N ASN A 59 5.53 -5.85 5.37
CA ASN A 59 6.57 -4.93 4.92
C ASN A 59 7.98 -5.53 5.12
N LYS A 60 8.29 -5.95 6.34
CA LYS A 60 9.62 -6.51 6.65
C LYS A 60 9.86 -7.87 6.00
N GLY A 61 8.80 -8.64 5.75
CA GLY A 61 8.87 -9.87 4.97
C GLY A 61 9.31 -9.59 3.51
N LEU A 62 8.71 -8.59 2.86
CA LEU A 62 9.09 -8.16 1.50
C LEU A 62 10.53 -7.62 1.46
N VAL A 63 10.91 -6.79 2.43
CA VAL A 63 12.29 -6.27 2.55
C VAL A 63 13.28 -7.41 2.72
N ALA A 64 13.01 -8.37 3.61
CA ALA A 64 13.87 -9.52 3.82
C ALA A 64 14.00 -10.38 2.55
N TYR A 65 12.91 -10.60 1.83
CA TYR A 65 12.92 -11.33 0.57
C TYR A 65 13.77 -10.64 -0.49
N LEU A 66 13.59 -9.33 -0.70
CA LEU A 66 14.40 -8.56 -1.65
C LEU A 66 15.88 -8.54 -1.26
N SER A 67 16.17 -8.41 0.04
CA SER A 67 17.55 -8.43 0.55
C SER A 67 18.20 -9.79 0.35
N ALA A 68 17.48 -10.88 0.56
CA ALA A 68 17.98 -12.24 0.32
C ALA A 68 18.33 -12.49 -1.16
N LEU A 69 17.69 -11.77 -2.08
CA LEU A 69 17.99 -11.78 -3.50
C LEU A 69 19.12 -10.81 -3.90
N GLY A 70 19.73 -10.11 -2.95
CA GLY A 70 20.81 -9.14 -3.18
C GLY A 70 20.34 -7.71 -3.44
N GLY A 71 19.06 -7.41 -3.25
CA GLY A 71 18.52 -6.06 -3.37
C GLY A 71 18.76 -5.22 -2.12
N LYS A 72 18.97 -3.92 -2.30
CA LYS A 72 19.08 -2.95 -1.22
C LYS A 72 17.70 -2.33 -0.96
N ALA A 73 16.87 -3.00 -0.17
CA ALA A 73 15.51 -2.57 0.11
C ALA A 73 15.36 -1.88 1.47
N ILE A 74 14.46 -0.92 1.58
CA ILE A 74 14.07 -0.26 2.83
C ILE A 74 12.55 -0.30 3.00
N GLY A 75 12.08 -0.68 4.18
CA GLY A 75 10.65 -0.72 4.49
C GLY A 75 10.20 0.55 5.19
N LEU A 76 9.16 1.16 4.64
CA LEU A 76 8.53 2.39 5.09
C LEU A 76 7.02 2.19 5.26
N CYS A 77 6.40 3.07 6.03
CA CYS A 77 4.95 3.27 6.04
C CYS A 77 4.64 4.78 6.01
N GLY A 78 3.40 5.16 5.77
CA GLY A 78 3.05 6.56 5.62
C GLY A 78 3.26 7.43 6.89
N ILE A 79 3.50 6.80 8.05
CA ILE A 79 3.85 7.49 9.30
C ILE A 79 5.28 8.01 9.26
N ASP A 80 6.18 7.28 8.58
CA ASP A 80 7.60 7.64 8.51
C ASP A 80 7.76 8.98 7.79
N GLY A 81 8.36 9.96 8.48
CA GLY A 81 8.50 11.32 7.96
C GLY A 81 7.19 12.03 7.64
N ASN A 82 6.06 11.57 8.19
CA ASN A 82 4.73 12.11 7.88
C ASN A 82 4.38 12.03 6.37
N MET A 83 4.83 10.93 5.74
CA MET A 83 4.82 10.74 4.28
C MET A 83 3.41 10.66 3.69
N ILE A 84 2.47 9.98 4.36
CA ILE A 84 1.06 9.89 3.90
C ILE A 84 0.16 10.55 4.92
N GLN A 85 -0.21 11.79 4.65
CA GLN A 85 -1.10 12.59 5.49
C GLN A 85 -2.54 12.34 5.11
N VAL A 86 -3.39 12.09 6.11
CA VAL A 86 -4.78 11.68 5.90
C VAL A 86 -5.73 12.39 6.86
N HIS A 87 -7.02 12.37 6.51
CA HIS A 87 -8.12 12.56 7.43
C HIS A 87 -9.04 11.32 7.42
N THR A 88 -9.92 11.21 8.41
CA THR A 88 -10.92 10.11 8.45
C THR A 88 -11.85 10.20 7.25
N LYS A 89 -11.88 9.14 6.42
CA LYS A 89 -12.67 9.09 5.19
C LYS A 89 -14.17 9.17 5.45
N ASN A 90 -14.64 8.43 6.45
CA ASN A 90 -16.04 8.34 6.84
C ASN A 90 -16.14 7.79 8.27
N GLU A 91 -16.91 8.43 9.13
CA GLU A 91 -17.09 8.02 10.53
C GLU A 91 -17.57 6.56 10.67
N LYS A 92 -18.40 6.07 9.74
CA LYS A 92 -18.90 4.68 9.76
C LYS A 92 -17.80 3.65 9.50
N LEU A 93 -16.74 4.05 8.82
CA LEU A 93 -15.59 3.20 8.52
C LEU A 93 -14.53 3.24 9.63
N GLY A 94 -14.67 4.13 10.61
CA GLY A 94 -13.69 4.32 11.67
C GLY A 94 -12.36 4.89 11.15
N LEU A 95 -11.26 4.27 11.54
CA LEU A 95 -9.90 4.71 11.19
C LEU A 95 -9.48 4.29 9.77
N VAL A 96 -10.33 4.56 8.80
CA VAL A 96 -10.01 4.47 7.36
C VAL A 96 -9.66 5.87 6.87
N GLY A 97 -8.47 6.02 6.29
CA GLY A 97 -7.94 7.31 5.83
C GLY A 97 -8.31 7.64 4.38
N GLU A 98 -8.63 8.91 4.14
CA GLU A 98 -8.57 9.57 2.84
C GLU A 98 -7.27 10.36 2.77
N ILE A 99 -6.52 10.21 1.67
CA ILE A 99 -5.20 10.85 1.52
C ILE A 99 -5.38 12.31 1.11
N ASP A 100 -4.89 13.20 1.96
CA ASP A 100 -4.83 14.65 1.70
C ASP A 100 -3.56 15.04 0.94
N HIS A 101 -2.43 14.51 1.41
CA HIS A 101 -1.12 14.87 0.89
C HIS A 101 -0.14 13.71 0.96
N ILE A 102 0.77 13.64 -0.01
CA ILE A 102 1.95 12.76 0.00
C ILE A 102 3.19 13.65 0.04
N ASP A 103 4.00 13.51 1.09
CA ASP A 103 5.33 14.07 1.17
C ASP A 103 6.34 13.06 0.60
N THR A 104 7.06 13.43 -0.45
CA THR A 104 7.97 12.52 -1.14
C THR A 104 9.39 12.51 -0.59
N ASP A 105 9.75 13.38 0.33
CA ASP A 105 11.13 13.59 0.80
C ASP A 105 11.80 12.30 1.29
N VAL A 106 11.08 11.47 2.04
CA VAL A 106 11.59 10.17 2.53
C VAL A 106 11.81 9.18 1.39
N ILE A 107 10.91 9.16 0.42
CA ILE A 107 10.99 8.29 -0.75
C ILE A 107 12.18 8.71 -1.61
N ASP A 108 12.29 10.00 -1.92
CA ASP A 108 13.36 10.58 -2.75
C ASP A 108 14.74 10.38 -2.08
N SER A 109 14.81 10.54 -0.76
CA SER A 109 16.02 10.26 0.01
C SER A 109 16.43 8.78 -0.07
N ALA A 110 15.47 7.87 0.04
CA ALA A 110 15.73 6.44 -0.07
C ALA A 110 16.19 6.05 -1.49
N LEU A 111 15.53 6.55 -2.53
CA LEU A 111 15.91 6.33 -3.93
C LEU A 111 17.31 6.88 -4.21
N SER A 112 17.61 8.10 -3.76
CA SER A 112 18.92 8.75 -3.93
C SER A 112 20.04 7.98 -3.23
N ALA A 113 19.76 7.29 -2.14
CA ALA A 113 20.69 6.40 -1.44
C ALA A 113 20.78 5.00 -2.07
N GLY A 114 20.09 4.76 -3.18
CA GLY A 114 20.09 3.50 -3.93
C GLY A 114 19.29 2.38 -3.26
N PHE A 115 18.29 2.72 -2.45
CA PHE A 115 17.36 1.73 -1.91
C PHE A 115 16.17 1.52 -2.85
N ILE A 116 15.54 0.36 -2.71
CA ILE A 116 14.20 0.06 -3.21
C ILE A 116 13.21 0.32 -2.06
N PRO A 117 12.42 1.43 -2.07
CA PRO A 117 11.42 1.67 -1.04
C PRO A 117 10.30 0.63 -1.12
N VAL A 118 9.93 0.06 0.03
CA VAL A 118 8.79 -0.85 0.19
C VAL A 118 7.82 -0.18 1.16
N ILE A 119 6.68 0.28 0.66
CA ILE A 119 5.78 1.18 1.38
C ILE A 119 4.48 0.45 1.74
N SER A 120 4.14 0.40 3.01
CA SER A 120 2.85 -0.10 3.47
C SER A 120 1.79 0.99 3.51
N SER A 121 0.54 0.61 3.23
CA SER A 121 -0.60 1.52 3.12
C SER A 121 -1.21 1.91 4.48
N VAL A 122 -0.38 2.49 5.34
CA VAL A 122 -0.78 3.09 6.63
C VAL A 122 -0.43 4.58 6.57
N GLY A 123 -1.39 5.45 6.82
CA GLY A 123 -1.17 6.91 6.89
C GLY A 123 -1.32 7.44 8.31
N ILE A 124 -1.13 8.74 8.47
CA ILE A 124 -1.21 9.44 9.74
C ILE A 124 -2.00 10.73 9.61
N ASP A 125 -2.85 11.03 10.58
CA ASP A 125 -3.55 12.32 10.63
C ASP A 125 -2.75 13.40 11.39
N SER A 126 -3.29 14.61 11.42
CA SER A 126 -2.68 15.77 12.10
C SER A 126 -2.56 15.62 13.63
N HIS A 127 -3.21 14.61 14.21
CA HIS A 127 -3.16 14.32 15.65
C HIS A 127 -2.20 13.17 15.97
N GLY A 128 -1.55 12.60 14.97
CA GLY A 128 -0.67 11.45 15.13
C GLY A 128 -1.40 10.10 15.18
N GLN A 129 -2.69 10.06 14.79
CA GLN A 129 -3.47 8.82 14.76
C GLN A 129 -3.22 8.08 13.44
N PRO A 130 -2.78 6.81 13.49
CA PRO A 130 -2.66 5.97 12.30
C PRO A 130 -4.03 5.67 11.67
N HIS A 131 -4.04 5.57 10.33
CA HIS A 131 -5.21 5.22 9.54
C HIS A 131 -4.89 4.12 8.53
N ASN A 132 -5.84 3.21 8.36
CA ASN A 132 -5.80 2.18 7.33
C ASN A 132 -6.16 2.78 5.96
N ILE A 133 -5.33 2.56 4.96
CA ILE A 133 -5.54 3.08 3.61
C ILE A 133 -5.65 1.89 2.63
N ASN A 134 -6.53 2.02 1.65
CA ASN A 134 -6.53 1.08 0.54
C ASN A 134 -5.22 1.16 -0.24
N ALA A 135 -4.56 0.02 -0.48
CA ALA A 135 -3.23 -0.04 -1.07
C ALA A 135 -3.19 0.51 -2.51
N ASP A 136 -4.22 0.25 -3.32
CA ASP A 136 -4.31 0.76 -4.69
C ASP A 136 -4.45 2.28 -4.69
N THR A 137 -5.23 2.82 -3.74
CA THR A 137 -5.36 4.27 -3.53
C THR A 137 -4.01 4.88 -3.13
N ALA A 138 -3.31 4.25 -2.17
CA ALA A 138 -1.98 4.71 -1.76
C ALA A 138 -0.98 4.69 -2.93
N ALA A 139 -0.92 3.58 -3.68
CA ALA A 139 -0.05 3.45 -4.84
C ALA A 139 -0.32 4.53 -5.90
N THR A 140 -1.60 4.78 -6.20
CA THR A 140 -2.00 5.81 -7.16
C THR A 140 -1.57 7.21 -6.73
N LYS A 141 -1.79 7.56 -5.45
CA LYS A 141 -1.44 8.88 -4.91
C LYS A 141 0.07 9.09 -4.82
N ILE A 142 0.82 8.07 -4.41
CA ILE A 142 2.29 8.08 -4.38
C ILE A 142 2.86 8.23 -5.81
N ALA A 143 2.36 7.45 -6.77
CA ALA A 143 2.79 7.55 -8.16
C ALA A 143 2.53 8.94 -8.75
N ALA A 144 1.37 9.53 -8.46
CA ALA A 144 1.03 10.88 -8.90
C ALA A 144 1.94 11.95 -8.27
N ALA A 145 2.23 11.85 -6.96
CA ALA A 145 3.09 12.80 -6.24
C ALA A 145 4.53 12.77 -6.76
N LEU A 146 5.04 11.59 -7.12
CA LEU A 146 6.38 11.37 -7.67
C LEU A 146 6.46 11.64 -9.18
N ASN A 147 5.35 11.96 -9.86
CA ASN A 147 5.28 12.01 -11.32
C ASN A 147 5.84 10.75 -11.98
N ALA A 148 5.47 9.57 -11.45
CA ALA A 148 5.98 8.30 -11.93
C ALA A 148 5.60 8.07 -13.40
N GLU A 149 6.54 7.58 -14.20
CA GLU A 149 6.33 7.28 -15.63
C GLU A 149 5.36 6.12 -15.84
N CYS A 150 5.30 5.19 -14.87
CA CYS A 150 4.45 4.01 -14.95
C CYS A 150 3.99 3.57 -13.55
N LEU A 151 2.73 3.20 -13.44
CA LEU A 151 2.16 2.52 -12.27
C LEU A 151 1.69 1.14 -12.70
N VAL A 152 2.19 0.09 -12.03
CA VAL A 152 1.82 -1.30 -12.32
C VAL A 152 1.04 -1.86 -11.13
N PHE A 153 -0.21 -2.24 -11.35
CA PHE A 153 -1.00 -2.99 -10.39
C PHE A 153 -0.79 -4.50 -10.60
N MET A 154 -0.26 -5.15 -9.58
CA MET A 154 -0.14 -6.61 -9.55
C MET A 154 -1.31 -7.20 -8.77
N SER A 155 -2.12 -7.99 -9.42
CA SER A 155 -3.33 -8.57 -8.85
C SER A 155 -3.41 -10.06 -9.16
N ASN A 156 -4.32 -10.77 -8.48
CA ASN A 156 -4.61 -12.19 -8.70
C ASN A 156 -5.72 -12.41 -9.75
N ILE A 157 -6.10 -11.36 -10.47
CA ILE A 157 -7.05 -11.42 -11.61
C ILE A 157 -6.31 -11.04 -12.89
N ASP A 158 -6.84 -11.51 -14.04
CA ASP A 158 -6.19 -11.35 -15.35
C ASP A 158 -6.14 -9.89 -15.84
N GLY A 159 -6.92 -9.01 -15.25
CA GLY A 159 -6.97 -7.57 -15.55
C GLY A 159 -8.35 -6.97 -15.38
N VAL A 160 -8.56 -5.78 -15.94
CA VAL A 160 -9.84 -5.08 -15.89
C VAL A 160 -10.82 -5.74 -16.85
N MET A 161 -11.98 -6.15 -16.32
CA MET A 161 -13.04 -6.80 -17.09
C MET A 161 -14.24 -5.85 -17.23
N LYS A 162 -14.92 -5.89 -18.38
CA LYS A 162 -16.17 -5.15 -18.58
C LYS A 162 -17.30 -5.72 -17.71
N ASP A 163 -17.33 -7.05 -17.57
CA ASP A 163 -18.17 -7.78 -16.63
C ASP A 163 -17.28 -8.70 -15.78
N PRO A 164 -17.20 -8.52 -14.45
CA PRO A 164 -16.37 -9.36 -13.59
C PRO A 164 -16.71 -10.85 -13.60
N LYS A 165 -17.89 -11.22 -14.11
CA LYS A 165 -18.35 -12.62 -14.22
C LYS A 165 -18.01 -13.25 -15.57
N ASP A 166 -17.63 -12.46 -16.54
CA ASP A 166 -17.29 -12.89 -17.90
C ASP A 166 -15.78 -12.72 -18.13
N LYS A 167 -15.03 -13.83 -18.11
CA LYS A 167 -13.59 -13.86 -18.34
C LYS A 167 -13.18 -13.40 -19.73
N ASP A 168 -14.07 -13.52 -20.70
CA ASP A 168 -13.82 -13.12 -22.10
C ASP A 168 -14.03 -11.60 -22.30
N SER A 169 -14.47 -10.88 -21.25
CA SER A 169 -14.68 -9.43 -21.25
C SER A 169 -13.42 -8.61 -20.85
N LEU A 170 -12.24 -9.23 -20.87
CA LEU A 170 -10.97 -8.59 -20.50
C LEU A 170 -10.68 -7.40 -21.42
N LEU A 171 -10.38 -6.25 -20.79
CA LEU A 171 -10.03 -5.01 -21.49
C LEU A 171 -8.51 -4.86 -21.55
N HIS A 172 -7.94 -5.10 -22.73
CA HIS A 172 -6.48 -5.02 -22.94
C HIS A 172 -5.94 -3.58 -22.98
N LYS A 173 -6.82 -2.61 -23.24
CA LYS A 173 -6.45 -1.18 -23.29
C LYS A 173 -7.63 -0.31 -22.88
N LEU A 174 -7.37 0.61 -21.98
CA LEU A 174 -8.31 1.65 -21.57
C LEU A 174 -7.68 3.02 -21.84
N THR A 175 -8.47 3.96 -22.32
CA THR A 175 -8.08 5.37 -22.45
C THR A 175 -8.90 6.19 -21.47
N VAL A 176 -8.24 7.14 -20.80
CA VAL A 176 -8.93 8.20 -20.03
C VAL A 176 -9.48 9.20 -21.03
N VAL A 177 -10.79 9.46 -20.96
CA VAL A 177 -11.47 10.47 -21.81
C VAL A 177 -11.59 11.75 -21.02
#